data_f2d656eef79a59233d6e8e33fa74ffc1
#
_entry.id   f2d656eef79a59233d6e8e33fa74ffc1
#
_cell.length_a   1.000
_cell.length_b   1.000
_cell.length_c   1.000
_cell.angle_alpha   90.00
_cell.angle_beta   90.00
_cell.angle_gamma   90.00
#
_symmetry.space_group_name_H-M   'P 1'
#
loop_
_entity.id
_entity.type
_entity.pdbx_description
1 polymer ?
#
loop_
_entity_poly.entity_id
_entity_poly.type
_entity_poly.pdbx_seq_one_letter_code
_entity_poly.pdbx_strand_id
1 'polypeptide(L)'
;MSEHQADPGTSGGVLRLYGALWRHTAGDRGTLLGALLLLVGAQSMLLALPYVSARALNTLQLRGTAGLADAGLWLAAALAVTAGSWLLHGPGRILERNVALRLRERLSTGLVDRALRLPLGWHEAHHSGATAHRIQQSTHALAGFAQTQFIYISSFVRLVGPLAALWWIDPAVGGAALGGFVAICASVIGFDRAMIRLARLENDAERRYAAALVDSLGNATSVLALRQGRAVVGLLGRRLAAVFVPMRRSIVLNELKWCTVDTASRALTCGLVALYAWRVAHAPAAAGGALLIGSIYMVWEYAAQAGGV
;
A
#
# COMPACT_ATOMS: atom_id res chain seq x y z
N MET A 1 -0.43 -37.18 1.55
CA MET A 1 0.81 -36.43 1.38
C MET A 1 0.48 -34.98 1.75
N SER A 2 0.96 -34.55 2.91
CA SER A 2 0.62 -33.27 3.52
C SER A 2 1.18 -32.11 2.69
N GLU A 3 0.29 -31.32 2.09
CA GLU A 3 0.64 -30.03 1.51
C GLU A 3 1.09 -29.09 2.64
N HIS A 4 2.35 -28.78 2.63
CA HIS A 4 2.96 -27.76 3.46
C HIS A 4 2.40 -26.40 2.99
N GLN A 5 1.26 -25.98 3.55
CA GLN A 5 0.77 -24.61 3.44
C GLN A 5 1.81 -23.70 4.10
N ALA A 6 2.57 -22.98 3.29
CA ALA A 6 3.45 -21.92 3.75
C ALA A 6 2.59 -20.85 4.46
N ASP A 7 2.83 -20.68 5.75
CA ASP A 7 2.23 -19.64 6.59
C ASP A 7 2.60 -18.26 6.02
N PRO A 8 1.65 -17.39 5.63
CA PRO A 8 1.91 -16.09 5.02
C PRO A 8 2.44 -15.03 6.01
N GLY A 9 2.76 -15.42 7.24
CA GLY A 9 3.03 -14.50 8.35
C GLY A 9 4.49 -14.26 8.71
N THR A 10 5.48 -14.60 7.88
CA THR A 10 6.88 -14.38 8.23
C THR A 10 7.53 -13.28 7.41
N SER A 11 8.16 -12.31 8.10
CA SER A 11 9.07 -11.29 7.53
C SER A 11 10.11 -11.88 6.55
N GLY A 12 10.37 -13.18 6.58
CA GLY A 12 11.16 -13.92 5.59
C GLY A 12 10.52 -14.01 4.19
N GLY A 13 9.21 -13.82 4.05
CA GLY A 13 8.52 -13.88 2.75
C GLY A 13 8.86 -12.71 1.83
N VAL A 14 8.85 -11.49 2.37
CA VAL A 14 9.13 -10.26 1.59
C VAL A 14 10.59 -10.21 1.17
N LEU A 15 11.53 -10.52 2.07
CA LEU A 15 12.97 -10.58 1.74
C LEU A 15 13.28 -11.63 0.67
N ARG A 16 12.58 -12.77 0.69
CA ARG A 16 12.69 -13.81 -0.35
C ARG A 16 12.18 -13.31 -1.70
N LEU A 17 11.10 -12.52 -1.72
CA LEU A 17 10.58 -11.90 -2.95
C LEU A 17 11.58 -10.89 -3.54
N TYR A 18 12.16 -10.02 -2.71
CA TYR A 18 13.22 -9.11 -3.17
C TYR A 18 14.47 -9.88 -3.64
N GLY A 19 14.87 -10.95 -2.95
CA GLY A 19 15.97 -11.82 -3.37
C GLY A 19 15.67 -12.53 -4.70
N ALA A 20 14.43 -12.97 -4.92
CA ALA A 20 14.00 -13.54 -6.19
C ALA A 20 13.98 -12.48 -7.31
N LEU A 21 13.39 -11.30 -7.04
CA LEU A 21 13.41 -10.18 -7.98
C LEU A 21 14.83 -9.84 -8.41
N TRP A 22 15.75 -9.67 -7.45
CA TRP A 22 17.14 -9.33 -7.71
C TRP A 22 17.91 -10.39 -8.53
N ARG A 23 17.64 -11.67 -8.27
CA ARG A 23 18.26 -12.78 -9.02
C ARG A 23 17.77 -12.83 -10.46
N HIS A 24 16.46 -12.68 -10.67
CA HIS A 24 15.86 -12.82 -11.99
C HIS A 24 15.93 -11.56 -12.85
N THR A 25 16.30 -10.41 -12.27
CA THR A 25 16.56 -9.16 -13.00
C THR A 25 18.04 -8.94 -13.32
N ALA A 26 18.90 -9.97 -13.27
CA ALA A 26 20.36 -9.83 -13.39
C ALA A 26 20.81 -9.01 -14.62
N GLY A 27 20.12 -9.11 -15.77
CA GLY A 27 20.44 -8.32 -16.98
C GLY A 27 19.83 -6.90 -17.00
N ASP A 28 18.88 -6.59 -16.09
CA ASP A 28 18.14 -5.31 -16.06
C ASP A 28 18.29 -4.56 -14.74
N ARG A 29 19.25 -4.94 -13.89
CA ARG A 29 19.44 -4.33 -12.55
C ARG A 29 19.69 -2.83 -12.63
N GLY A 30 20.49 -2.38 -13.60
CA GLY A 30 20.77 -0.96 -13.81
C GLY A 30 19.50 -0.19 -14.19
N THR A 31 18.68 -0.76 -15.08
CA THR A 31 17.39 -0.17 -15.47
C THR A 31 16.41 -0.12 -14.29
N LEU A 32 16.36 -1.20 -13.48
CA LEU A 32 15.53 -1.24 -12.29
C LEU A 32 15.96 -0.18 -11.27
N LEU A 33 17.25 -0.11 -10.95
CA LEU A 33 17.78 0.90 -10.03
C LEU A 33 17.55 2.32 -10.55
N GLY A 34 17.78 2.57 -11.84
CA GLY A 34 17.48 3.85 -12.47
C GLY A 34 15.99 4.22 -12.36
N ALA A 35 15.10 3.27 -12.59
CA ALA A 35 13.66 3.47 -12.40
C ALA A 35 13.31 3.84 -10.95
N LEU A 36 13.86 3.10 -9.97
CA LEU A 36 13.63 3.36 -8.55
C LEU A 36 14.17 4.74 -8.13
N LEU A 37 15.37 5.12 -8.60
CA LEU A 37 15.94 6.44 -8.31
C LEU A 37 15.08 7.58 -8.89
N LEU A 38 14.60 7.45 -10.13
CA LEU A 38 13.68 8.41 -10.73
C LEU A 38 12.39 8.54 -9.94
N LEU A 39 11.83 7.42 -9.48
CA LEU A 39 10.59 7.40 -8.69
C LEU A 39 10.79 8.00 -7.30
N VAL A 40 11.90 7.70 -6.63
CA VAL A 40 12.26 8.34 -5.34
C VAL A 40 12.44 9.83 -5.54
N GLY A 41 13.17 10.27 -6.57
CA GLY A 41 13.38 11.68 -6.91
C GLY A 41 12.07 12.41 -7.15
N ALA A 42 11.16 11.80 -7.93
CA ALA A 42 9.83 12.35 -8.19
C ALA A 42 9.01 12.56 -6.90
N GLN A 43 8.98 11.55 -6.02
CA GLN A 43 8.24 11.63 -4.75
C GLN A 43 8.90 12.63 -3.78
N SER A 44 10.23 12.64 -3.70
CA SER A 44 10.97 13.59 -2.85
C SER A 44 10.76 15.04 -3.30
N MET A 45 10.67 15.27 -4.61
CA MET A 45 10.39 16.60 -5.16
C MET A 45 9.01 17.14 -4.73
N LEU A 46 7.99 16.25 -4.66
CA LEU A 46 6.65 16.64 -4.21
C LEU A 46 6.59 17.06 -2.72
N LEU A 47 7.57 16.63 -1.90
CA LEU A 47 7.67 17.10 -0.51
C LEU A 47 7.97 18.61 -0.40
N ALA A 48 8.44 19.25 -1.47
CA ALA A 48 8.65 20.68 -1.47
C ALA A 48 7.33 21.50 -1.63
N LEU A 49 6.23 20.87 -2.07
CA LEU A 49 4.98 21.59 -2.35
C LEU A 49 4.41 22.33 -1.13
N PRO A 50 4.30 21.73 0.06
CA PRO A 50 3.79 22.45 1.24
C PRO A 50 4.65 23.66 1.58
N TYR A 51 5.98 23.54 1.46
CA TYR A 51 6.91 24.65 1.71
C TYR A 51 6.73 25.80 0.70
N VAL A 52 6.69 25.48 -0.60
CA VAL A 52 6.53 26.47 -1.67
C VAL A 52 5.19 27.20 -1.56
N SER A 53 4.11 26.45 -1.29
CA SER A 53 2.78 27.03 -1.06
C SER A 53 2.74 27.92 0.18
N ALA A 54 3.40 27.49 1.25
CA ALA A 54 3.52 28.30 2.48
C ALA A 54 4.23 29.63 2.22
N ARG A 55 5.27 29.63 1.38
CA ARG A 55 5.98 30.87 0.97
C ARG A 55 5.07 31.83 0.22
N ALA A 56 4.23 31.33 -0.69
CA ALA A 56 3.25 32.15 -1.39
C ALA A 56 2.27 32.82 -0.41
N LEU A 57 1.69 32.02 0.51
CA LEU A 57 0.76 32.51 1.53
C LEU A 57 1.40 33.54 2.48
N ASN A 58 2.60 33.28 2.94
CA ASN A 58 3.32 34.20 3.83
C ASN A 58 3.66 35.51 3.11
N THR A 59 4.01 35.46 1.83
CA THR A 59 4.28 36.68 1.03
C THR A 59 3.03 37.56 0.92
N LEU A 60 1.87 36.94 0.64
CA LEU A 60 0.60 37.69 0.59
C LEU A 60 0.19 38.23 1.98
N GLN A 61 0.39 37.47 3.04
CA GLN A 61 0.10 37.94 4.41
C GLN A 61 0.94 39.15 4.81
N LEU A 62 2.23 39.13 4.48
CA LEU A 62 3.18 40.16 4.92
C LEU A 62 3.14 41.42 4.05
N ARG A 63 2.89 41.28 2.72
CA ARG A 63 2.99 42.40 1.75
C ARG A 63 1.66 42.77 1.13
N GLY A 64 0.57 42.05 1.41
CA GLY A 64 -0.74 42.29 0.81
C GLY A 64 -0.69 42.30 -0.73
N THR A 65 -1.36 43.24 -1.35
CA THR A 65 -1.41 43.39 -2.82
C THR A 65 -0.04 43.68 -3.44
N ALA A 66 0.88 44.34 -2.73
CA ALA A 66 2.24 44.60 -3.19
C ALA A 66 3.08 43.27 -3.32
N GLY A 67 2.67 42.21 -2.68
CA GLY A 67 3.32 40.89 -2.75
C GLY A 67 2.79 39.99 -3.86
N LEU A 68 1.82 40.40 -4.69
CA LEU A 68 1.20 39.55 -5.70
C LEU A 68 2.19 38.99 -6.72
N ALA A 69 3.14 39.78 -7.19
CA ALA A 69 4.14 39.31 -8.14
C ALA A 69 5.04 38.23 -7.52
N ASP A 70 5.51 38.45 -6.31
CA ASP A 70 6.37 37.49 -5.60
C ASP A 70 5.60 36.19 -5.23
N ALA A 71 4.35 36.33 -4.81
CA ALA A 71 3.49 35.17 -4.56
C ALA A 71 3.22 34.39 -5.86
N GLY A 72 3.04 35.09 -6.99
CA GLY A 72 2.91 34.49 -8.33
C GLY A 72 4.15 33.65 -8.71
N LEU A 73 5.35 34.14 -8.38
CA LEU A 73 6.58 33.36 -8.60
C LEU A 73 6.61 32.06 -7.75
N TRP A 74 6.16 32.11 -6.50
CA TRP A 74 6.06 30.90 -5.67
C TRP A 74 5.01 29.92 -6.20
N LEU A 75 3.86 30.41 -6.72
CA LEU A 75 2.87 29.55 -7.35
C LEU A 75 3.39 28.94 -8.65
N ALA A 76 4.13 29.69 -9.45
CA ALA A 76 4.83 29.17 -10.63
C ALA A 76 5.87 28.13 -10.25
N ALA A 77 6.60 28.32 -9.13
CA ALA A 77 7.51 27.32 -8.60
C ALA A 77 6.78 26.02 -8.18
N ALA A 78 5.56 26.12 -7.60
CA ALA A 78 4.75 24.94 -7.29
C ALA A 78 4.36 24.15 -8.56
N LEU A 79 3.99 24.85 -9.64
CA LEU A 79 3.74 24.23 -10.94
C LEU A 79 5.02 23.59 -11.51
N ALA A 80 6.17 24.26 -11.40
CA ALA A 80 7.46 23.72 -11.84
C ALA A 80 7.86 22.48 -11.07
N VAL A 81 7.64 22.45 -9.74
CA VAL A 81 7.86 21.24 -8.89
C VAL A 81 6.97 20.10 -9.37
N THR A 82 5.70 20.36 -9.62
CA THR A 82 4.76 19.34 -10.09
C THR A 82 5.14 18.82 -11.48
N ALA A 83 5.43 19.72 -12.43
CA ALA A 83 5.87 19.34 -13.77
C ALA A 83 7.19 18.57 -13.74
N GLY A 84 8.16 19.03 -12.93
CA GLY A 84 9.44 18.35 -12.75
C GLY A 84 9.29 16.96 -12.13
N SER A 85 8.38 16.79 -11.16
CA SER A 85 8.08 15.48 -10.61
C SER A 85 7.54 14.51 -11.67
N TRP A 86 6.69 14.96 -12.59
CA TRP A 86 6.19 14.15 -13.69
C TRP A 86 7.24 13.81 -14.74
N LEU A 87 8.22 14.70 -14.97
CA LEU A 87 9.38 14.40 -15.83
C LEU A 87 10.25 13.26 -15.28
N LEU A 88 10.27 13.07 -13.98
CA LEU A 88 10.96 11.94 -13.35
C LEU A 88 10.02 10.72 -13.21
N HIS A 89 8.76 10.94 -12.80
CA HIS A 89 7.78 9.89 -12.55
C HIS A 89 7.44 9.10 -13.82
N GLY A 90 7.13 9.77 -14.92
CA GLY A 90 6.73 9.14 -16.18
C GLY A 90 7.76 8.12 -16.68
N PRO A 91 9.00 8.55 -16.96
CA PRO A 91 10.08 7.63 -17.35
C PRO A 91 10.35 6.54 -16.31
N GLY A 92 10.35 6.87 -15.01
CA GLY A 92 10.54 5.91 -13.93
C GLY A 92 9.51 4.77 -13.98
N ARG A 93 8.22 5.11 -14.15
CA ARG A 93 7.13 4.12 -14.29
C ARG A 93 7.23 3.29 -15.55
N ILE A 94 7.61 3.89 -16.67
CA ILE A 94 7.81 3.16 -17.93
C ILE A 94 8.94 2.15 -17.80
N LEU A 95 10.09 2.56 -17.24
CA LEU A 95 11.23 1.67 -17.02
C LEU A 95 10.89 0.53 -16.06
N GLU A 96 10.23 0.82 -14.93
CA GLU A 96 9.80 -0.20 -13.96
C GLU A 96 8.89 -1.26 -14.62
N ARG A 97 7.88 -0.81 -15.37
CA ARG A 97 6.95 -1.72 -16.07
C ARG A 97 7.66 -2.55 -17.14
N ASN A 98 8.56 -1.96 -17.91
CA ASN A 98 9.34 -2.65 -18.92
C ASN A 98 10.24 -3.74 -18.31
N VAL A 99 10.87 -3.45 -17.16
CA VAL A 99 11.66 -4.46 -16.42
C VAL A 99 10.75 -5.61 -15.97
N ALA A 100 9.56 -5.31 -15.45
CA ALA A 100 8.61 -6.34 -15.01
C ALA A 100 8.10 -7.20 -16.17
N LEU A 101 7.87 -6.63 -17.36
CA LEU A 101 7.49 -7.38 -18.56
C LEU A 101 8.62 -8.32 -19.01
N ARG A 102 9.86 -7.82 -19.09
CA ARG A 102 11.02 -8.66 -19.43
C ARG A 102 11.28 -9.75 -18.38
N LEU A 103 11.06 -9.44 -17.10
CA LEU A 103 11.14 -10.43 -16.03
C LEU A 103 10.11 -11.55 -16.24
N ARG A 104 8.85 -11.20 -16.57
CA ARG A 104 7.78 -12.16 -16.83
C ARG A 104 8.12 -13.06 -18.02
N GLU A 105 8.60 -12.48 -19.11
CA GLU A 105 9.01 -13.24 -20.31
C GLU A 105 10.12 -14.24 -19.98
N ARG A 106 11.22 -13.79 -19.36
CA ARG A 106 12.36 -14.65 -19.00
C ARG A 106 11.97 -15.76 -18.02
N LEU A 107 11.13 -15.45 -17.03
CA LEU A 107 10.65 -16.46 -16.09
C LEU A 107 9.75 -17.48 -16.77
N SER A 108 8.80 -17.02 -17.59
CA SER A 108 7.88 -17.92 -18.30
C SER A 108 8.64 -18.87 -19.21
N THR A 109 9.50 -18.33 -20.08
CA THR A 109 10.30 -19.12 -21.02
C THR A 109 11.27 -20.06 -20.29
N GLY A 110 11.94 -19.57 -19.24
CA GLY A 110 12.88 -20.38 -18.46
C GLY A 110 12.19 -21.51 -17.67
N LEU A 111 10.98 -21.31 -17.17
CA LEU A 111 10.22 -22.36 -16.48
C LEU A 111 9.66 -23.38 -17.46
N VAL A 112 9.21 -22.95 -18.65
CA VAL A 112 8.76 -23.87 -19.71
C VAL A 112 9.93 -24.72 -20.21
N ASP A 113 11.09 -24.11 -20.50
CA ASP A 113 12.30 -24.85 -20.92
C ASP A 113 12.71 -25.90 -19.87
N ARG A 114 12.70 -25.54 -18.59
CA ARG A 114 12.99 -26.50 -17.51
C ARG A 114 11.95 -27.62 -17.44
N ALA A 115 10.66 -27.29 -17.56
CA ALA A 115 9.60 -28.28 -17.55
C ALA A 115 9.76 -29.28 -18.70
N LEU A 116 10.08 -28.80 -19.90
CA LEU A 116 10.28 -29.67 -21.08
C LEU A 116 11.52 -30.57 -20.99
N ARG A 117 12.48 -30.23 -20.14
CA ARG A 117 13.68 -31.07 -19.87
C ARG A 117 13.46 -32.15 -18.80
N LEU A 118 12.28 -32.21 -18.17
CA LEU A 118 11.97 -33.23 -17.17
C LEU A 118 11.71 -34.60 -17.86
N PRO A 119 12.00 -35.72 -17.18
CA PRO A 119 11.76 -37.06 -17.72
C PRO A 119 10.28 -37.30 -18.03
N LEU A 120 10.01 -38.17 -19.04
CA LEU A 120 8.64 -38.51 -19.48
C LEU A 120 7.75 -38.98 -18.31
N GLY A 121 8.28 -39.80 -17.42
CA GLY A 121 7.55 -40.28 -16.24
C GLY A 121 7.10 -39.17 -15.28
N TRP A 122 7.79 -38.02 -15.28
CA TRP A 122 7.31 -36.85 -14.51
C TRP A 122 6.06 -36.26 -15.17
N HIS A 123 6.04 -36.17 -16.50
CA HIS A 123 4.90 -35.64 -17.25
C HIS A 123 3.66 -36.56 -17.15
N GLU A 124 3.86 -37.85 -17.08
CA GLU A 124 2.77 -38.83 -16.87
C GLU A 124 2.18 -38.73 -15.45
N ALA A 125 3.02 -38.40 -14.44
CA ALA A 125 2.59 -38.24 -13.07
C ALA A 125 1.95 -36.87 -12.77
N HIS A 126 2.10 -35.86 -13.65
CA HIS A 126 1.67 -34.50 -13.43
C HIS A 126 0.80 -33.98 -14.57
N HIS A 127 -0.42 -33.55 -14.24
CA HIS A 127 -1.32 -32.94 -15.24
C HIS A 127 -0.72 -31.68 -15.85
N SER A 128 -0.64 -31.64 -17.18
CA SER A 128 -0.10 -30.50 -17.96
C SER A 128 -0.80 -29.18 -17.65
N GLY A 129 -2.13 -29.20 -17.46
CA GLY A 129 -2.91 -28.03 -17.08
C GLY A 129 -2.53 -27.47 -15.71
N ALA A 130 -2.28 -28.33 -14.71
CA ALA A 130 -1.86 -27.89 -13.38
C ALA A 130 -0.45 -27.28 -13.42
N THR A 131 0.46 -27.85 -14.20
CA THR A 131 1.82 -27.33 -14.40
C THR A 131 1.79 -25.97 -15.11
N ALA A 132 1.02 -25.85 -16.20
CA ALA A 132 0.85 -24.59 -16.93
C ALA A 132 0.27 -23.49 -16.01
N HIS A 133 -0.74 -23.82 -15.22
CA HIS A 133 -1.33 -22.88 -14.25
C HIS A 133 -0.32 -22.41 -13.21
N ARG A 134 0.49 -23.30 -12.64
CA ARG A 134 1.56 -22.95 -11.68
C ARG A 134 2.62 -22.03 -12.28
N ILE A 135 3.03 -22.29 -13.53
CA ILE A 135 3.97 -21.43 -14.26
C ILE A 135 3.37 -20.03 -14.44
N GLN A 136 2.13 -19.94 -14.93
CA GLN A 136 1.45 -18.65 -15.11
C GLN A 136 1.29 -17.89 -13.78
N GLN A 137 0.83 -18.56 -12.73
CA GLN A 137 0.59 -17.95 -11.43
C GLN A 137 1.89 -17.41 -10.83
N SER A 138 2.98 -18.19 -10.84
CA SER A 138 4.26 -17.77 -10.26
C SER A 138 4.92 -16.63 -11.04
N THR A 139 4.87 -16.69 -12.39
CA THR A 139 5.42 -15.63 -13.26
C THR A 139 4.61 -14.33 -13.14
N HIS A 140 3.28 -14.43 -13.06
CA HIS A 140 2.41 -13.27 -12.88
C HIS A 140 2.61 -12.63 -11.49
N ALA A 141 2.72 -13.44 -10.44
CA ALA A 141 2.93 -12.95 -9.08
C ALA A 141 4.25 -12.16 -8.93
N LEU A 142 5.37 -12.69 -9.45
CA LEU A 142 6.66 -11.99 -9.35
C LEU A 142 6.73 -10.76 -10.26
N ALA A 143 6.15 -10.81 -11.46
CA ALA A 143 6.05 -9.65 -12.34
C ALA A 143 5.14 -8.57 -11.74
N GLY A 144 4.00 -8.95 -11.15
CA GLY A 144 3.12 -8.06 -10.41
C GLY A 144 3.84 -7.37 -9.25
N PHE A 145 4.60 -8.13 -8.45
CA PHE A 145 5.43 -7.56 -7.38
C PHE A 145 6.44 -6.56 -7.93
N ALA A 146 7.10 -6.86 -9.06
CA ALA A 146 8.05 -5.93 -9.71
C ALA A 146 7.37 -4.62 -10.18
N GLN A 147 6.11 -4.66 -10.62
CA GLN A 147 5.33 -3.49 -11.07
C GLN A 147 4.78 -2.63 -9.93
N THR A 148 4.77 -3.12 -8.69
CA THR A 148 4.19 -2.42 -7.55
C THR A 148 5.22 -1.69 -6.70
N GLN A 149 6.50 -1.66 -7.10
CA GLN A 149 7.57 -1.02 -6.33
C GLN A 149 7.33 0.47 -6.12
N PHE A 150 6.76 1.15 -7.11
CA PHE A 150 6.34 2.54 -6.98
C PHE A 150 5.42 2.79 -5.78
N ILE A 151 4.46 1.88 -5.52
CA ILE A 151 3.51 2.03 -4.41
C ILE A 151 4.26 2.02 -3.08
N TYR A 152 5.19 1.08 -2.90
CA TYR A 152 6.00 1.00 -1.67
C TYR A 152 6.91 2.20 -1.48
N ILE A 153 7.56 2.67 -2.57
CA ILE A 153 8.39 3.89 -2.55
C ILE A 153 7.53 5.11 -2.19
N SER A 154 6.39 5.27 -2.87
CA SER A 154 5.48 6.39 -2.62
C SER A 154 5.00 6.41 -1.18
N SER A 155 4.57 5.26 -0.64
CA SER A 155 4.14 5.14 0.76
C SER A 155 5.27 5.45 1.73
N PHE A 156 6.48 4.94 1.46
CA PHE A 156 7.65 5.21 2.31
C PHE A 156 8.01 6.71 2.34
N VAL A 157 8.09 7.35 1.16
CA VAL A 157 8.43 8.78 1.09
C VAL A 157 7.33 9.65 1.70
N ARG A 158 6.06 9.31 1.48
CA ARG A 158 4.92 10.02 2.09
C ARG A 158 4.85 9.88 3.60
N LEU A 159 5.40 8.81 4.17
CA LEU A 159 5.49 8.62 5.60
C LEU A 159 6.70 9.34 6.19
N VAL A 160 7.89 9.01 5.69
CA VAL A 160 9.15 9.48 6.27
C VAL A 160 9.40 10.96 5.96
N GLY A 161 9.07 11.40 4.76
CA GLY A 161 9.32 12.77 4.31
C GLY A 161 8.62 13.83 5.16
N PRO A 162 7.30 13.76 5.35
CA PRO A 162 6.57 14.71 6.20
C PRO A 162 7.01 14.67 7.66
N LEU A 163 7.29 13.49 8.24
CA LEU A 163 7.79 13.38 9.60
C LEU A 163 9.17 14.06 9.76
N ALA A 164 10.07 13.85 8.79
CA ALA A 164 11.36 14.52 8.76
C ALA A 164 11.21 16.04 8.59
N ALA A 165 10.29 16.48 7.74
CA ALA A 165 9.99 17.91 7.54
C ALA A 165 9.43 18.55 8.82
N LEU A 166 8.49 17.90 9.51
CA LEU A 166 7.96 18.39 10.78
C LEU A 166 9.03 18.46 11.87
N TRP A 167 9.93 17.46 11.92
CA TRP A 167 11.07 17.48 12.84
C TRP A 167 12.02 18.63 12.55
N TRP A 168 12.26 18.93 11.27
CA TRP A 168 13.10 20.06 10.85
C TRP A 168 12.47 21.42 11.17
N ILE A 169 11.15 21.55 11.05
CA ILE A 169 10.42 22.77 11.36
C ILE A 169 10.46 23.04 12.87
N ASP A 170 10.09 22.05 13.68
CA ASP A 170 10.13 22.09 15.15
C ASP A 170 10.27 20.67 15.71
N PRO A 171 11.36 20.34 16.42
CA PRO A 171 11.58 18.99 16.96
C PRO A 171 10.49 18.49 17.91
N ALA A 172 9.81 19.40 18.65
CA ALA A 172 8.70 18.98 19.51
C ALA A 172 7.46 18.60 18.72
N VAL A 173 7.17 19.33 17.63
CA VAL A 173 6.08 19.00 16.70
C VAL A 173 6.38 17.69 15.97
N GLY A 174 7.64 17.52 15.48
CA GLY A 174 8.08 16.27 14.84
C GLY A 174 8.03 15.06 15.79
N GLY A 175 8.44 15.24 17.05
CA GLY A 175 8.35 14.20 18.08
C GLY A 175 6.91 13.80 18.41
N ALA A 176 6.02 14.79 18.55
CA ALA A 176 4.59 14.57 18.74
C ALA A 176 3.94 13.87 17.53
N ALA A 177 4.32 14.26 16.31
CA ALA A 177 3.88 13.61 15.08
C ALA A 177 4.28 12.12 15.03
N LEU A 178 5.53 11.83 15.33
CA LEU A 178 6.04 10.45 15.39
C LEU A 178 5.32 9.62 16.46
N GLY A 179 5.14 10.17 17.66
CA GLY A 179 4.40 9.51 18.75
C GLY A 179 2.94 9.21 18.37
N GLY A 180 2.26 10.19 17.78
CA GLY A 180 0.89 10.05 17.31
C GLY A 180 0.77 9.01 16.18
N PHE A 181 1.70 9.02 15.23
CA PHE A 181 1.78 8.00 14.17
C PHE A 181 1.95 6.59 14.74
N VAL A 182 2.88 6.40 15.69
CA VAL A 182 3.08 5.09 16.35
C VAL A 182 1.81 4.63 17.06
N ALA A 183 1.10 5.53 17.73
CA ALA A 183 -0.17 5.22 18.39
C ALA A 183 -1.27 4.78 17.38
N ILE A 184 -1.37 5.46 16.23
CA ILE A 184 -2.29 5.08 15.15
C ILE A 184 -1.91 3.69 14.61
N CYS A 185 -0.63 3.43 14.32
CA CYS A 185 -0.15 2.11 13.87
C CYS A 185 -0.48 1.01 14.89
N ALA A 186 -0.28 1.25 16.17
CA ALA A 186 -0.62 0.30 17.23
C ALA A 186 -2.13 -0.02 17.23
N SER A 187 -2.98 0.99 17.03
CA SER A 187 -4.43 0.81 16.89
C SER A 187 -4.78 -0.06 15.68
N VAL A 188 -4.21 0.24 14.50
CA VAL A 188 -4.40 -0.55 13.26
C VAL A 188 -4.01 -2.01 13.47
N ILE A 189 -2.85 -2.27 14.07
CA ILE A 189 -2.39 -3.64 14.39
C ILE A 189 -3.39 -4.35 15.32
N GLY A 190 -4.00 -3.63 16.27
CA GLY A 190 -5.05 -4.17 17.13
C GLY A 190 -6.27 -4.65 16.35
N PHE A 191 -6.77 -3.81 15.43
CA PHE A 191 -7.88 -4.16 14.54
C PHE A 191 -7.53 -5.32 13.59
N ASP A 192 -6.33 -5.30 12.99
CA ASP A 192 -5.91 -6.33 12.05
C ASP A 192 -5.81 -7.72 12.70
N ARG A 193 -5.36 -7.80 13.96
CA ARG A 193 -5.37 -9.06 14.72
C ARG A 193 -6.78 -9.62 14.90
N ALA A 194 -7.77 -8.76 15.11
CA ALA A 194 -9.17 -9.18 15.21
C ALA A 194 -9.73 -9.60 13.84
N MET A 195 -9.40 -8.85 12.78
CA MET A 195 -9.80 -9.18 11.41
C MET A 195 -9.20 -10.50 10.91
N ILE A 196 -7.93 -10.79 11.23
CA ILE A 196 -7.29 -12.07 10.90
C ILE A 196 -8.05 -13.25 11.52
N ARG A 197 -8.54 -13.12 12.77
CA ARG A 197 -9.36 -14.17 13.40
C ARG A 197 -10.68 -14.37 12.68
N LEU A 198 -11.36 -13.29 12.27
CA LEU A 198 -12.60 -13.36 11.50
C LEU A 198 -12.37 -13.97 10.12
N ALA A 199 -11.29 -13.60 9.43
CA ALA A 199 -10.92 -14.17 8.14
C ALA A 199 -10.64 -15.68 8.21
N ARG A 200 -10.05 -16.18 9.30
CA ARG A 200 -9.91 -17.63 9.52
C ARG A 200 -11.25 -18.34 9.65
N LEU A 201 -12.18 -17.77 10.41
CA LEU A 201 -13.54 -18.33 10.56
C LEU A 201 -14.31 -18.31 9.22
N GLU A 202 -14.17 -17.25 8.45
CA GLU A 202 -14.73 -17.11 7.10
C GLU A 202 -14.18 -18.18 6.17
N ASN A 203 -12.85 -18.34 6.08
CA ASN A 203 -12.19 -19.35 5.26
C ASN A 203 -12.59 -20.78 5.66
N ASP A 204 -12.79 -21.04 6.95
CA ASP A 204 -13.24 -22.36 7.41
C ASP A 204 -14.71 -22.64 7.04
N ALA A 205 -15.57 -21.62 7.07
CA ALA A 205 -16.95 -21.73 6.62
C ALA A 205 -17.02 -21.91 5.09
N GLU A 206 -16.23 -21.14 4.34
CA GLU A 206 -16.10 -21.24 2.88
C GLU A 206 -15.65 -22.63 2.44
N ARG A 207 -14.63 -23.20 3.09
CA ARG A 207 -14.17 -24.57 2.83
C ARG A 207 -15.28 -25.61 3.05
N ARG A 208 -16.08 -25.46 4.12
CA ARG A 208 -17.22 -26.36 4.39
C ARG A 208 -18.32 -26.22 3.35
N TYR A 209 -18.57 -25.00 2.86
CA TYR A 209 -19.50 -24.75 1.77
C TYR A 209 -19.01 -25.36 0.47
N ALA A 210 -17.76 -25.08 0.08
CA ALA A 210 -17.15 -25.60 -1.13
C ALA A 210 -17.12 -27.15 -1.16
N ALA A 211 -16.74 -27.80 -0.05
CA ALA A 211 -16.78 -29.26 0.06
C ALA A 211 -18.20 -29.80 -0.17
N ALA A 212 -19.22 -29.22 0.46
CA ALA A 212 -20.60 -29.66 0.28
C ALA A 212 -21.10 -29.42 -1.17
N LEU A 213 -20.67 -28.33 -1.81
CA LEU A 213 -20.99 -28.08 -3.21
C LEU A 213 -20.38 -29.14 -4.13
N VAL A 214 -19.08 -29.44 -3.96
CA VAL A 214 -18.40 -30.48 -4.73
C VAL A 214 -19.04 -31.85 -4.52
N ASP A 215 -19.32 -32.24 -3.27
CA ASP A 215 -19.99 -33.50 -2.94
C ASP A 215 -21.38 -33.59 -3.60
N SER A 216 -22.18 -32.49 -3.52
CA SER A 216 -23.53 -32.46 -4.10
C SER A 216 -23.53 -32.56 -5.61
N LEU A 217 -22.59 -31.89 -6.29
CA LEU A 217 -22.47 -31.94 -7.76
C LEU A 217 -21.81 -33.24 -8.22
N GLY A 218 -20.83 -33.77 -7.48
CA GLY A 218 -20.21 -35.07 -7.75
C GLY A 218 -21.20 -36.25 -7.67
N ASN A 219 -22.23 -36.11 -6.80
CA ASN A 219 -23.27 -37.11 -6.63
C ASN A 219 -24.61 -36.67 -7.27
N ALA A 220 -24.58 -35.83 -8.30
CA ALA A 220 -25.78 -35.25 -8.92
C ALA A 220 -26.79 -36.32 -9.39
N THR A 221 -26.32 -37.45 -9.94
CA THR A 221 -27.17 -38.56 -10.37
C THR A 221 -28.00 -39.12 -9.21
N SER A 222 -27.40 -39.31 -8.04
CA SER A 222 -28.08 -39.80 -6.85
C SER A 222 -29.09 -38.77 -6.31
N VAL A 223 -28.68 -37.49 -6.29
CA VAL A 223 -29.56 -36.37 -5.87
C VAL A 223 -30.82 -36.29 -6.77
N LEU A 224 -30.65 -36.43 -8.07
CA LEU A 224 -31.72 -36.39 -9.04
C LEU A 224 -32.61 -37.65 -8.95
N ALA A 225 -32.02 -38.85 -8.88
CA ALA A 225 -32.75 -40.12 -8.76
C ALA A 225 -33.61 -40.17 -7.49
N LEU A 226 -33.12 -39.66 -6.37
CA LEU A 226 -33.81 -39.61 -5.09
C LEU A 226 -34.71 -38.35 -4.94
N ARG A 227 -34.79 -37.48 -5.93
CA ARG A 227 -35.56 -36.23 -5.91
C ARG A 227 -35.19 -35.31 -4.72
N GLN A 228 -33.94 -35.36 -4.26
CA GLN A 228 -33.44 -34.61 -3.08
C GLN A 228 -32.94 -33.18 -3.40
N GLY A 229 -33.19 -32.64 -4.60
CA GLY A 229 -32.69 -31.34 -5.04
C GLY A 229 -33.00 -30.19 -4.08
N ARG A 230 -34.26 -30.15 -3.56
CA ARG A 230 -34.64 -29.09 -2.59
C ARG A 230 -33.88 -29.19 -1.27
N ALA A 231 -33.66 -30.40 -0.76
CA ALA A 231 -32.90 -30.61 0.47
C ALA A 231 -31.45 -30.19 0.32
N VAL A 232 -30.83 -30.52 -0.82
CA VAL A 232 -29.43 -30.12 -1.15
C VAL A 232 -29.33 -28.62 -1.28
N VAL A 233 -30.23 -27.93 -2.00
CA VAL A 233 -30.23 -26.47 -2.11
C VAL A 233 -30.40 -25.82 -0.74
N GLY A 234 -31.29 -26.36 0.11
CA GLY A 234 -31.47 -25.88 1.49
C GLY A 234 -30.19 -26.09 2.35
N LEU A 235 -29.51 -27.21 2.19
CA LEU A 235 -28.23 -27.46 2.89
C LEU A 235 -27.15 -26.47 2.45
N LEU A 236 -26.97 -26.30 1.14
CA LEU A 236 -25.99 -25.37 0.57
C LEU A 236 -26.30 -23.92 0.98
N GLY A 237 -27.58 -23.52 0.96
CA GLY A 237 -28.00 -22.20 1.41
C GLY A 237 -27.66 -21.94 2.89
N ARG A 238 -27.87 -22.90 3.78
CA ARG A 238 -27.49 -22.79 5.20
C ARG A 238 -25.97 -22.70 5.37
N ARG A 239 -25.20 -23.49 4.61
CA ARG A 239 -23.73 -23.44 4.68
C ARG A 239 -23.18 -22.12 4.15
N LEU A 240 -23.74 -21.60 3.05
CA LEU A 240 -23.40 -20.28 2.51
C LEU A 240 -23.77 -19.16 3.49
N ALA A 241 -24.95 -19.23 4.12
CA ALA A 241 -25.36 -18.26 5.14
C ALA A 241 -24.39 -18.23 6.35
N ALA A 242 -23.78 -19.37 6.69
CA ALA A 242 -22.78 -19.44 7.76
C ALA A 242 -21.48 -18.70 7.41
N VAL A 243 -21.13 -18.54 6.12
CA VAL A 243 -19.99 -17.72 5.66
C VAL A 243 -20.24 -16.24 5.93
N PHE A 244 -21.50 -15.79 5.77
CA PHE A 244 -21.84 -14.37 5.91
C PHE A 244 -21.75 -13.86 7.35
N VAL A 245 -21.81 -14.73 8.36
CA VAL A 245 -21.75 -14.31 9.76
C VAL A 245 -20.40 -13.66 10.11
N PRO A 246 -19.23 -14.33 9.92
CA PRO A 246 -17.94 -13.70 10.15
C PRO A 246 -17.67 -12.53 9.17
N MET A 247 -18.12 -12.65 7.92
CA MET A 247 -17.96 -11.61 6.90
C MET A 247 -18.65 -10.29 7.30
N ARG A 248 -19.90 -10.34 7.79
CA ARG A 248 -20.61 -9.15 8.28
C ARG A 248 -19.89 -8.49 9.46
N ARG A 249 -19.33 -9.30 10.37
CA ARG A 249 -18.54 -8.78 11.50
C ARG A 249 -17.24 -8.13 11.02
N SER A 250 -16.59 -8.72 10.01
CA SER A 250 -15.40 -8.17 9.39
C SER A 250 -15.67 -6.82 8.73
N ILE A 251 -16.80 -6.67 8.02
CA ILE A 251 -17.23 -5.40 7.41
C ILE A 251 -17.38 -4.31 8.49
N VAL A 252 -18.13 -4.57 9.55
CA VAL A 252 -18.36 -3.60 10.64
C VAL A 252 -17.02 -3.23 11.31
N LEU A 253 -16.17 -4.22 11.58
CA LEU A 253 -14.87 -3.98 12.20
C LEU A 253 -13.94 -3.16 11.28
N ASN A 254 -13.99 -3.40 9.97
CA ASN A 254 -13.23 -2.63 8.99
C ASN A 254 -13.69 -1.17 8.95
N GLU A 255 -15.00 -0.91 8.93
CA GLU A 255 -15.53 0.45 8.97
C GLU A 255 -15.16 1.16 10.28
N LEU A 256 -15.23 0.46 11.41
CA LEU A 256 -14.80 1.00 12.70
C LEU A 256 -13.30 1.31 12.73
N LYS A 257 -12.48 0.45 12.13
CA LYS A 257 -11.04 0.69 11.95
C LYS A 257 -10.79 2.00 11.20
N TRP A 258 -11.39 2.17 10.01
CA TRP A 258 -11.20 3.37 9.20
C TRP A 258 -11.73 4.63 9.88
N CYS A 259 -12.90 4.56 10.51
CA CYS A 259 -13.43 5.67 11.30
C CYS A 259 -12.45 6.08 12.43
N THR A 260 -11.87 5.10 13.12
CA THR A 260 -10.89 5.36 14.19
C THR A 260 -9.61 5.98 13.65
N VAL A 261 -9.08 5.45 12.54
CA VAL A 261 -7.86 5.94 11.89
C VAL A 261 -8.05 7.37 11.38
N ASP A 262 -9.14 7.63 10.66
CA ASP A 262 -9.42 8.95 10.09
C ASP A 262 -9.61 10.00 11.20
N THR A 263 -10.38 9.65 12.24
CA THR A 263 -10.61 10.54 13.38
C THR A 263 -9.31 10.82 14.15
N ALA A 264 -8.52 9.78 14.44
CA ALA A 264 -7.25 9.93 15.14
C ALA A 264 -6.22 10.74 14.32
N SER A 265 -6.13 10.48 12.99
CA SER A 265 -5.26 11.24 12.10
C SER A 265 -5.65 12.72 12.03
N ARG A 266 -6.95 13.00 11.97
CA ARG A 266 -7.46 14.37 11.98
C ARG A 266 -7.20 15.06 13.33
N ALA A 267 -7.44 14.37 14.43
CA ALA A 267 -7.16 14.87 15.78
C ALA A 267 -5.65 15.15 15.96
N LEU A 268 -4.80 14.25 15.48
CA LEU A 268 -3.34 14.45 15.50
C LEU A 268 -2.95 15.68 14.68
N THR A 269 -3.45 15.84 13.46
CA THR A 269 -3.19 17.02 12.60
C THR A 269 -3.59 18.31 13.31
N CYS A 270 -4.80 18.38 13.87
CA CYS A 270 -5.26 19.55 14.62
C CYS A 270 -4.38 19.81 15.85
N GLY A 271 -4.03 18.76 16.60
CA GLY A 271 -3.16 18.86 17.77
C GLY A 271 -1.76 19.37 17.43
N LEU A 272 -1.16 18.90 16.32
CA LEU A 272 0.15 19.36 15.87
C LEU A 272 0.15 20.82 15.45
N VAL A 273 -0.89 21.26 14.75
CA VAL A 273 -1.07 22.68 14.39
C VAL A 273 -1.24 23.54 15.64
N ALA A 274 -2.07 23.11 16.58
CA ALA A 274 -2.25 23.82 17.85
C ALA A 274 -0.95 23.89 18.67
N LEU A 275 -0.20 22.79 18.74
CA LEU A 275 1.10 22.73 19.40
C LEU A 275 2.09 23.67 18.75
N TYR A 276 2.19 23.67 17.41
CA TYR A 276 3.06 24.57 16.66
C TYR A 276 2.70 26.04 16.93
N ALA A 277 1.41 26.39 16.80
CA ALA A 277 0.93 27.75 17.06
C ALA A 277 1.22 28.20 18.51
N TRP A 278 0.99 27.33 19.50
CA TRP A 278 1.29 27.58 20.90
C TRP A 278 2.79 27.84 21.13
N ARG A 279 3.66 27.02 20.55
CA ARG A 279 5.12 27.16 20.66
C ARG A 279 5.61 28.47 20.05
N VAL A 280 5.11 28.83 18.86
CA VAL A 280 5.47 30.10 18.20
C VAL A 280 4.99 31.29 19.03
N ALA A 281 3.78 31.24 19.62
CA ALA A 281 3.24 32.31 20.46
C ALA A 281 4.01 32.49 21.76
N HIS A 282 4.64 31.46 22.32
CA HIS A 282 5.39 31.50 23.56
C HIS A 282 6.93 31.49 23.33
N ALA A 283 7.39 31.59 22.08
CA ALA A 283 8.80 31.72 21.78
C ALA A 283 9.34 33.08 22.29
N PRO A 284 10.57 33.14 22.81
CA PRO A 284 11.18 34.41 23.21
C PRO A 284 11.19 35.41 22.05
N ALA A 285 10.88 36.66 22.30
CA ALA A 285 10.80 37.75 21.31
C ALA A 285 12.07 37.89 20.46
N ALA A 286 13.24 37.46 20.98
CA ALA A 286 14.51 37.38 20.25
C ALA A 286 14.51 36.36 19.10
N ALA A 287 13.58 35.38 19.09
CA ALA A 287 13.47 34.38 18.03
C ALA A 287 12.60 34.82 16.85
N GLY A 288 12.01 36.05 16.89
CA GLY A 288 11.38 36.73 15.75
C GLY A 288 10.19 35.99 15.10
N GLY A 289 9.56 35.06 15.80
CA GLY A 289 8.55 34.19 15.24
C GLY A 289 7.17 34.83 15.14
N ALA A 290 6.87 35.56 14.04
CA ALA A 290 5.50 35.88 13.71
C ALA A 290 4.74 34.59 13.33
N LEU A 291 3.53 34.42 13.87
CA LEU A 291 2.66 33.32 13.44
C LEU A 291 2.15 33.58 12.02
N LEU A 292 2.75 32.95 11.04
CA LEU A 292 2.42 33.10 9.63
C LEU A 292 1.44 32.00 9.18
N ILE A 293 0.41 32.39 8.44
CA ILE A 293 -0.63 31.48 7.93
C ILE A 293 -0.02 30.38 7.06
N GLY A 294 0.95 30.70 6.20
CA GLY A 294 1.64 29.71 5.39
C GLY A 294 2.42 28.69 6.20
N SER A 295 3.00 29.11 7.33
CA SER A 295 3.71 28.16 8.23
C SER A 295 2.73 27.20 8.92
N ILE A 296 1.56 27.68 9.32
CA ILE A 296 0.48 26.84 9.84
C ILE A 296 0.00 25.87 8.76
N TYR A 297 -0.22 26.36 7.54
CA TYR A 297 -0.60 25.56 6.38
C TYR A 297 0.44 24.45 6.09
N MET A 298 1.72 24.79 6.15
CA MET A 298 2.81 23.81 5.92
C MET A 298 2.78 22.69 6.95
N VAL A 299 2.62 23.03 8.24
CA VAL A 299 2.49 22.02 9.32
C VAL A 299 1.23 21.17 9.11
N TRP A 300 0.10 21.78 8.74
CA TRP A 300 -1.14 21.07 8.44
C TRP A 300 -0.95 20.06 7.31
N GLU A 301 -0.36 20.49 6.19
CA GLU A 301 -0.15 19.63 5.02
C GLU A 301 0.78 18.45 5.32
N TYR A 302 1.92 18.69 5.99
CA TYR A 302 2.81 17.60 6.37
C TYR A 302 2.17 16.65 7.38
N ALA A 303 1.42 17.17 8.36
CA ALA A 303 0.72 16.35 9.33
C ALA A 303 -0.39 15.51 8.67
N ALA A 304 -1.14 16.08 7.72
CA ALA A 304 -2.19 15.39 6.98
C ALA A 304 -1.61 14.30 6.05
N GLN A 305 -0.47 14.56 5.40
CA GLN A 305 0.22 13.56 4.57
C GLN A 305 0.73 12.38 5.41
N ALA A 306 1.30 12.64 6.58
CA ALA A 306 1.78 11.58 7.47
C ALA A 306 0.64 10.72 8.07
N GLY A 307 -0.55 11.31 8.27
CA GLY A 307 -1.72 10.60 8.81
C GLY A 307 -2.56 9.83 7.77
N GLY A 308 -2.36 10.09 6.48
CA GLY A 308 -3.15 9.53 5.37
C GLY A 308 -2.49 8.38 4.59
N VAL A 309 -1.48 7.73 5.17
CA VAL A 309 -0.70 6.62 4.55
C VAL A 309 -1.29 5.24 4.84
#